data_042299e298b1c91e7929547e39599eda
#
_entry.id   042299e298b1c91e7929547e39599eda
#
_cell.length_a   1.000
_cell.length_b   1.000
_cell.length_c   1.000
_cell.angle_alpha   90.00
_cell.angle_beta   90.00
_cell.angle_gamma   90.00
#
_symmetry.space_group_name_H-M   'P 1'
#
loop_
_entity.id
_entity.type
_entity.pdbx_description
1 polymer ?
#
loop_
_entity_poly.entity_id
_entity_poly.type
_entity_poly.pdbx_seq_one_letter_code
_entity_poly.pdbx_strand_id
1 'polypeptide(L)'
;MSRLPLLGPGQPLSPDDLKIIGEALYGDWGWQTRLAEVLEVDGSTVRRWVSGAVVVPGPVKVALRLMLEARGMAPRALAMRDAGKLPARPRSLKR
;
A
#
# COMPACT_ATOMS: atom_id res chain seq x y z
N MET A 1 -14.75 -1.33 8.38
CA MET A 1 -14.52 -2.04 7.37
C MET A 1 -13.49 -1.52 6.50
N SER A 2 -12.59 -2.28 6.25
CA SER A 2 -11.48 -1.89 5.44
C SER A 2 -11.86 -1.79 3.98
N ARG A 3 -11.42 -0.74 3.32
CA ARG A 3 -11.61 -0.60 1.91
C ARG A 3 -10.31 -0.79 1.14
N LEU A 4 -9.29 -1.28 1.82
CA LEU A 4 -8.01 -1.46 1.18
C LEU A 4 -8.07 -2.59 0.17
N PRO A 5 -7.40 -2.41 -0.97
CA PRO A 5 -7.42 -3.41 -2.02
C PRO A 5 -6.54 -4.60 -1.69
N LEU A 6 -6.70 -5.65 -2.48
CA LEU A 6 -5.82 -6.79 -2.41
C LEU A 6 -4.50 -6.44 -3.09
N LEU A 7 -3.41 -6.71 -2.41
CA LEU A 7 -2.09 -6.43 -2.95
C LEU A 7 -1.29 -7.71 -3.13
N GLY A 8 -1.93 -8.70 -3.70
CA GLY A 8 -1.29 -9.99 -3.92
C GLY A 8 -0.27 -9.94 -5.04
N PRO A 9 0.63 -10.94 -5.06
CA PRO A 9 1.62 -11.02 -6.12
C PRO A 9 0.94 -11.15 -7.49
N GLY A 10 1.49 -10.49 -8.47
CA GLY A 10 0.98 -10.59 -9.83
C GLY A 10 -0.25 -9.78 -10.11
N GLN A 11 -0.80 -9.11 -9.11
CA GLN A 11 -1.97 -8.28 -9.33
C GLN A 11 -1.56 -6.84 -9.58
N PRO A 12 -1.98 -6.25 -10.70
CA PRO A 12 -1.67 -4.83 -10.93
C PRO A 12 -2.47 -3.96 -9.97
N LEU A 13 -1.90 -2.85 -9.60
CA LEU A 13 -2.56 -1.89 -8.75
C LEU A 13 -3.24 -0.86 -9.63
N SER A 14 -4.55 -0.76 -9.53
CA SER A 14 -5.29 0.20 -10.34
C SER A 14 -5.12 1.62 -9.78
N PRO A 15 -5.40 2.64 -10.61
CA PRO A 15 -5.37 4.01 -10.10
C PRO A 15 -6.31 4.22 -8.92
N ASP A 16 -7.49 3.60 -8.94
CA ASP A 16 -8.42 3.73 -7.82
C ASP A 16 -7.85 3.12 -6.55
N ASP A 17 -7.21 1.97 -6.67
CA ASP A 17 -6.60 1.31 -5.52
C ASP A 17 -5.48 2.17 -4.97
N LEU A 18 -4.69 2.78 -5.84
CA LEU A 18 -3.61 3.65 -5.40
C LEU A 18 -4.16 4.83 -4.61
N LYS A 19 -5.26 5.41 -5.07
CA LYS A 19 -5.88 6.53 -4.37
C LYS A 19 -6.36 6.10 -2.99
N ILE A 20 -7.01 4.95 -2.91
CA ILE A 20 -7.49 4.44 -1.63
C ILE A 20 -6.34 4.27 -0.65
N ILE A 21 -5.24 3.69 -1.13
CA ILE A 21 -4.07 3.47 -0.28
C ILE A 21 -3.45 4.80 0.13
N GLY A 22 -3.28 5.70 -0.82
CA GLY A 22 -2.68 6.99 -0.53
C GLY A 22 -3.48 7.77 0.50
N GLU A 23 -4.78 7.78 0.35
CA GLU A 23 -5.64 8.47 1.31
C GLU A 23 -5.62 7.78 2.67
N ALA A 24 -5.55 6.45 2.69
CA ALA A 24 -5.46 5.75 3.96
C ALA A 24 -4.17 6.06 4.69
N LEU A 25 -3.08 6.24 3.95
CA LEU A 25 -1.78 6.50 4.55
C LEU A 25 -1.63 7.96 5.00
N TYR A 26 -2.08 8.90 4.18
CA TYR A 26 -1.76 10.32 4.38
C TYR A 26 -2.96 11.25 4.34
N GLY A 27 -4.16 10.72 4.24
CA GLY A 27 -5.35 11.55 4.24
C GLY A 27 -5.73 12.05 2.86
N ASP A 28 -6.83 12.77 2.78
CA ASP A 28 -7.36 13.21 1.50
C ASP A 28 -6.55 14.30 0.83
N TRP A 29 -5.85 15.08 1.63
CA TRP A 29 -5.10 16.22 1.12
C TRP A 29 -3.62 15.94 1.07
N GLY A 30 -3.05 16.19 -0.09
CA GLY A 30 -1.60 16.12 -0.24
C GLY A 30 -1.00 14.73 -0.20
N TRP A 31 -1.83 13.69 -0.28
CA TRP A 31 -1.28 12.34 -0.21
C TRP A 31 -0.35 12.03 -1.38
N GLN A 32 -0.60 12.62 -2.56
CA GLN A 32 0.27 12.38 -3.71
C GLN A 32 1.64 12.95 -3.49
N THR A 33 1.70 14.16 -2.95
CA THR A 33 2.97 14.81 -2.65
C THR A 33 3.74 14.04 -1.59
N ARG A 34 3.04 13.64 -0.53
CA ARG A 34 3.70 12.88 0.52
C ARG A 34 4.19 11.54 0.03
N LEU A 35 3.39 10.89 -0.79
CA LEU A 35 3.78 9.60 -1.33
C LEU A 35 5.02 9.73 -2.20
N ALA A 36 5.06 10.76 -3.04
CA ALA A 36 6.22 11.00 -3.88
C ALA A 36 7.48 11.21 -3.03
N GLU A 37 7.35 11.98 -1.96
CA GLU A 37 8.48 12.22 -1.07
C GLU A 37 8.98 10.94 -0.41
N VAL A 38 8.06 10.15 0.10
CA VAL A 38 8.43 8.92 0.81
C VAL A 38 9.05 7.91 -0.13
N LEU A 39 8.52 7.81 -1.34
CA LEU A 39 9.04 6.87 -2.32
C LEU A 39 10.25 7.41 -3.08
N GLU A 40 10.58 8.69 -2.86
CA GLU A 40 11.71 9.34 -3.51
C GLU A 40 11.56 9.34 -5.02
N VAL A 41 10.35 9.68 -5.48
CA VAL A 41 10.08 9.82 -6.90
C VAL A 41 9.50 11.21 -7.15
N ASP A 42 9.49 11.61 -8.41
CA ASP A 42 8.90 12.90 -8.77
C ASP A 42 7.40 12.88 -8.58
N GLY A 43 6.83 14.03 -8.24
CA GLY A 43 5.39 14.15 -8.15
C GLY A 43 4.71 13.81 -9.47
N SER A 44 5.34 14.14 -10.59
CA SER A 44 4.78 13.80 -11.88
C SER A 44 4.66 12.29 -12.08
N THR A 45 5.57 11.52 -11.47
CA THR A 45 5.51 10.08 -11.53
C THR A 45 4.26 9.56 -10.83
N VAL A 46 3.99 10.06 -9.64
CA VAL A 46 2.78 9.66 -8.91
C VAL A 46 1.53 10.06 -9.68
N ARG A 47 1.54 11.25 -10.28
CA ARG A 47 0.39 11.69 -11.07
C ARG A 47 0.13 10.79 -12.27
N ARG A 48 1.18 10.26 -12.89
CA ARG A 48 1.00 9.34 -14.00
C ARG A 48 0.39 8.02 -13.54
N TRP A 49 0.75 7.58 -12.36
CA TRP A 49 0.12 6.39 -11.80
C TRP A 49 -1.36 6.64 -11.51
N VAL A 50 -1.66 7.81 -10.97
CA VAL A 50 -3.04 8.16 -10.61
C VAL A 50 -3.91 8.27 -11.85
N SER A 51 -3.35 8.80 -12.94
CA SER A 51 -4.11 8.96 -14.19
C SER A 51 -4.22 7.66 -14.97
N GLY A 52 -3.44 6.66 -14.62
CA GLY A 52 -3.43 5.42 -15.36
C GLY A 52 -2.49 5.43 -16.56
N ALA A 53 -1.77 6.54 -16.77
CA ALA A 53 -0.84 6.62 -17.89
C ALA A 53 0.31 5.64 -17.77
N VAL A 54 0.70 5.34 -16.54
CA VAL A 54 1.79 4.41 -16.26
C VAL A 54 1.32 3.47 -15.16
N VAL A 55 1.60 2.19 -15.34
CA VAL A 55 1.25 1.18 -14.34
C VAL A 55 2.19 1.32 -13.13
N VAL A 56 1.63 1.15 -11.94
CA VAL A 56 2.43 1.19 -10.72
C VAL A 56 3.42 0.02 -10.75
N PRO A 57 4.73 0.29 -10.64
CA PRO A 57 5.72 -0.78 -10.68
C PRO A 57 5.57 -1.74 -9.49
N GLY A 58 5.97 -2.99 -9.71
CA GLY A 58 5.89 -4.00 -8.67
C GLY A 58 6.58 -3.61 -7.38
N PRO A 59 7.82 -3.11 -7.43
CA PRO A 59 8.50 -2.70 -6.20
C PRO A 59 7.75 -1.61 -5.42
N VAL A 60 7.06 -0.71 -6.13
CA VAL A 60 6.28 0.32 -5.47
C VAL A 60 5.08 -0.31 -4.77
N LYS A 61 4.44 -1.29 -5.42
CA LYS A 61 3.33 -2.00 -4.78
C LYS A 61 3.78 -2.69 -3.50
N VAL A 62 4.96 -3.30 -3.53
CA VAL A 62 5.51 -3.93 -2.34
C VAL A 62 5.77 -2.89 -1.24
N ALA A 63 6.33 -1.74 -1.61
CA ALA A 63 6.57 -0.68 -0.65
C ALA A 63 5.27 -0.21 -0.01
N LEU A 64 4.23 -0.04 -0.80
CA LEU A 64 2.95 0.40 -0.28
C LEU A 64 2.37 -0.63 0.70
N ARG A 65 2.52 -1.90 0.38
CA ARG A 65 2.06 -2.94 1.28
C ARG A 65 2.78 -2.88 2.62
N LEU A 66 4.10 -2.70 2.57
CA LEU A 66 4.88 -2.61 3.80
C LEU A 66 4.53 -1.38 4.61
N MET A 67 4.24 -0.27 3.92
CA MET A 67 3.83 0.95 4.61
C MET A 67 2.50 0.77 5.31
N LEU A 68 1.57 0.07 4.67
CA LEU A 68 0.29 -0.22 5.30
C LEU A 68 0.47 -1.13 6.51
N GLU A 69 1.32 -2.13 6.39
CA GLU A 69 1.60 -3.03 7.50
C GLU A 69 2.19 -2.26 8.68
N ALA A 70 3.09 -1.34 8.38
CA ALA A 70 3.74 -0.57 9.44
C ALA A 70 2.74 0.26 10.21
N ARG A 71 1.60 0.56 9.62
CA ARG A 71 0.55 1.33 10.28
C ARG A 71 -0.58 0.47 10.79
N GLY A 72 -0.41 -0.84 10.75
CA GLY A 72 -1.45 -1.74 11.19
C GLY A 72 -2.61 -1.85 10.24
N MET A 73 -2.41 -1.46 8.98
CA MET A 73 -3.45 -1.48 7.96
C MET A 73 -3.15 -2.54 6.93
N ALA A 74 -3.14 -3.80 7.34
CA ALA A 74 -2.78 -4.88 6.44
C ALA A 74 -3.77 -4.98 5.29
N PRO A 75 -3.31 -5.11 4.04
CA PRO A 75 -4.19 -5.39 2.93
C PRO A 75 -4.87 -6.74 3.10
N ARG A 76 -6.05 -6.88 2.50
CA ARG A 76 -6.83 -8.09 2.68
C ARG A 76 -6.08 -9.36 2.32
N ALA A 77 -5.40 -9.36 1.18
CA ALA A 77 -4.69 -10.55 0.74
C ALA A 77 -3.61 -10.94 1.72
N LEU A 78 -2.90 -9.94 2.22
CA LEU A 78 -1.84 -10.19 3.18
C LEU A 78 -2.41 -10.66 4.51
N ALA A 79 -3.50 -10.05 4.95
CA ALA A 79 -4.12 -10.43 6.19
C ALA A 79 -4.59 -11.88 6.15
N MET A 80 -5.15 -12.30 5.03
CA MET A 80 -5.59 -13.67 4.90
C MET A 80 -4.43 -14.64 4.95
N ARG A 81 -3.33 -14.28 4.33
CA ARG A 81 -2.16 -15.11 4.34
C ARG A 81 -1.58 -15.24 5.75
N ASP A 82 -1.54 -14.12 6.46
CA ASP A 82 -1.02 -14.11 7.81
C ASP A 82 -1.91 -14.92 8.73
N ALA A 83 -3.19 -14.82 8.55
CA ALA A 83 -4.11 -15.59 9.38
C ALA A 83 -3.87 -17.09 9.22
N GLY A 84 -3.51 -17.48 8.03
CA GLY A 84 -3.25 -18.88 7.77
C GLY A 84 -1.96 -19.36 8.36
N LYS A 85 -0.99 -18.46 8.53
CA LYS A 85 0.23 -18.80 9.08
C LYS A 85 0.40 -18.45 10.42
N LEU A 86 0.11 -17.61 10.92
CA LEU A 86 0.43 -17.10 12.02
C LEU A 86 0.90 -17.11 12.95
N PRO A 87 1.37 -17.11 13.27
CA PRO A 87 1.76 -17.04 14.29
C PRO A 87 2.15 -16.07 14.96
N ALA A 88 2.09 -15.92 15.33
CA ALA A 88 2.37 -15.15 15.94
C ALA A 88 3.31 -14.49 16.19
N ARG A 89 3.52 -14.08 16.04
CA ARG A 89 4.34 -13.47 16.14
C ARG A 89 4.46 -12.90 17.10
N PRO A 90 4.68 -13.07 17.45
CA PRO A 90 4.91 -12.75 18.35
C PRO A 90 4.99 -11.85 18.92
N ARG A 91 4.59 -11.68 18.92
CA ARG A 91 4.72 -11.03 19.37
C ARG A 91 5.11 -11.02 20.33
N SER A 92 5.18 -11.34 20.50
CA SER A 92 5.67 -11.44 21.18
C SER A 92 6.45 -11.28 21.60
N LEU A 93 6.61 -11.00 21.52
CA LEU A 93 7.37 -10.81 21.71
C LEU A 93 7.56 -10.33 22.63
N LYS A 94 7.05 -10.14 22.85
CA LYS A 94 7.18 -9.72 23.49
C LYS A 94 7.53 -9.71 24.28
N ARG A 95 7.47 -9.53 24.49
CA ARG A 95 7.80 -9.47 25.04
C ARG A 95 8.07 -9.43 25.54
#